data_96e6962390f989a72489afb3f2f3c03f
#
_entry.id   96e6962390f989a72489afb3f2f3c03f
#
_cell.length_a   1.000
_cell.length_b   1.000
_cell.length_c   1.000
_cell.angle_alpha   90.00
_cell.angle_beta   90.00
_cell.angle_gamma   90.00
#
_symmetry.space_group_name_H-M   'P 1'
#
loop_
_entity.id
_entity.type
_entity.pdbx_description
1 polymer ?
#
loop_
_entity_poly.entity_id
_entity_poly.type
_entity_poly.pdbx_seq_one_letter_code
_entity_poly.pdbx_strand_id
1 'polypeptide(L)'
;RPELHSGVNEAERTLIRSASPESSRTPTETGWLRIAVQPAMFLLYGQQFCRAAGYIFFPTWFPEYLRETRGVSPGESGLLTALPLLAVVLGSLVGGALVDWLLRRTGSLRISRQWTAAVAMAACAACIGAAYFVANVYGAVCLISLGTFCGTLAGPPASATTIDKA
;
A
#
# COMPACT_ATOMS: atom_id res chain seq x y z
N ARG A 1 -22.11 20.39 9.77
CA ARG A 1 -22.81 19.23 10.37
C ARG A 1 -23.76 18.69 9.32
N PRO A 2 -23.68 17.40 8.92
CA PRO A 2 -24.51 16.83 7.87
C PRO A 2 -26.01 16.87 8.22
N GLU A 3 -26.35 16.90 9.50
CA GLU A 3 -27.72 16.96 10.02
C GLU A 3 -28.46 18.26 9.71
N LEU A 4 -27.73 19.33 9.36
CA LEU A 4 -28.28 20.66 9.09
C LEU A 4 -28.40 21.00 7.59
N HIS A 5 -28.03 20.02 6.72
CA HIS A 5 -28.08 20.25 5.28
C HIS A 5 -29.55 20.19 4.78
N SER A 6 -29.97 21.20 4.03
CA SER A 6 -31.39 21.36 3.58
C SER A 6 -31.88 20.26 2.62
N GLY A 7 -30.97 19.43 2.08
CA GLY A 7 -31.30 18.33 1.17
C GLY A 7 -31.41 16.96 1.83
N VAL A 8 -31.28 16.87 3.16
CA VAL A 8 -31.33 15.57 3.88
C VAL A 8 -32.74 15.27 4.33
N ASN A 9 -33.31 14.16 3.86
CA ASN A 9 -34.62 13.67 4.20
C ASN A 9 -34.67 13.12 5.64
N GLU A 10 -35.83 13.11 6.31
CA GLU A 10 -35.97 12.65 7.71
C GLU A 10 -35.57 11.19 7.91
N ALA A 11 -35.82 10.32 6.91
CA ALA A 11 -35.36 8.93 6.92
C ALA A 11 -33.83 8.83 6.90
N GLU A 12 -33.17 9.70 6.17
CA GLU A 12 -31.71 9.77 6.08
C GLU A 12 -31.10 10.36 7.36
N ARG A 13 -31.76 11.32 8.00
CA ARG A 13 -31.38 11.85 9.32
C ARG A 13 -31.45 10.78 10.40
N THR A 14 -32.48 9.95 10.43
CA THR A 14 -32.61 8.84 11.36
C THR A 14 -31.54 7.78 11.11
N LEU A 15 -31.20 7.51 9.86
CA LEU A 15 -30.15 6.58 9.46
C LEU A 15 -28.76 7.10 9.85
N ILE A 16 -28.49 8.39 9.66
CA ILE A 16 -27.25 9.04 10.10
C ILE A 16 -27.13 9.04 11.62
N ARG A 17 -28.22 9.29 12.35
CA ARG A 17 -28.24 9.22 13.81
C ARG A 17 -28.07 7.82 14.37
N SER A 18 -28.65 6.81 13.71
CA SER A 18 -28.50 5.41 14.12
C SER A 18 -27.14 4.80 13.73
N ALA A 19 -26.56 5.29 12.64
CA ALA A 19 -25.23 4.90 12.16
C ALA A 19 -24.08 5.65 12.85
N SER A 20 -24.37 6.82 13.45
CA SER A 20 -23.43 7.48 14.38
C SER A 20 -23.51 6.70 15.68
N PRO A 21 -22.51 5.88 16.03
CA PRO A 21 -22.42 5.43 17.41
C PRO A 21 -22.38 6.72 18.23
N GLU A 22 -23.22 6.78 19.24
CA GLU A 22 -23.23 7.84 20.23
C GLU A 22 -21.83 7.92 20.86
N SER A 23 -20.94 8.52 20.11
CA SER A 23 -19.66 8.96 20.59
C SER A 23 -19.94 10.22 21.41
N SER A 24 -20.50 10.01 22.59
CA SER A 24 -20.30 10.88 23.74
C SER A 24 -18.82 10.80 24.21
N ARG A 25 -17.91 10.65 23.25
CA ARG A 25 -16.53 11.04 23.45
C ARG A 25 -16.51 12.54 23.27
N THR A 26 -16.67 13.27 24.37
CA THR A 26 -16.03 14.58 24.51
C THR A 26 -14.71 14.48 23.74
N PRO A 27 -14.38 15.45 22.88
CA PRO A 27 -13.03 15.54 22.32
C PRO A 27 -12.13 15.79 23.54
N THR A 28 -11.76 14.70 24.22
CA THR A 28 -10.60 14.74 25.09
C THR A 28 -9.53 15.13 24.11
N GLU A 29 -8.91 16.28 24.33
CA GLU A 29 -7.74 16.74 23.62
C GLU A 29 -6.69 15.64 23.73
N THR A 30 -6.86 14.60 22.92
CA THR A 30 -5.88 13.54 22.78
C THR A 30 -4.81 14.18 21.94
N GLY A 31 -3.86 14.82 22.65
CA GLY A 31 -2.83 15.60 22.03
C GLY A 31 -2.22 14.78 20.89
N TRP A 32 -2.09 15.37 19.72
CA TRP A 32 -1.49 14.78 18.50
C TRP A 32 -0.23 13.98 18.82
N LEU A 33 0.55 14.43 19.80
CA LEU A 33 1.73 13.75 20.30
C LEU A 33 1.42 12.35 20.87
N ARG A 34 0.30 12.17 21.55
CA ARG A 34 -0.07 10.88 22.14
C ARG A 34 -0.46 9.86 21.08
N ILE A 35 -1.07 10.30 19.99
CA ILE A 35 -1.37 9.46 18.82
C ILE A 35 -0.07 9.12 18.09
N ALA A 36 0.80 10.12 17.86
CA ALA A 36 2.06 9.94 17.14
C ALA A 36 3.06 9.00 17.84
N VAL A 37 3.02 8.94 19.16
CA VAL A 37 3.93 8.12 20.00
C VAL A 37 3.37 6.70 20.24
N GLN A 38 2.17 6.36 19.74
CA GLN A 38 1.68 5.00 19.85
C GLN A 38 2.59 4.00 19.11
N PRO A 39 2.94 2.85 19.73
CA PRO A 39 3.84 1.87 19.10
C PRO A 39 3.32 1.36 17.75
N ALA A 40 2.02 1.29 17.56
CA ALA A 40 1.40 0.95 16.29
C ALA A 40 1.69 1.98 15.19
N MET A 41 1.69 3.28 15.52
CA MET A 41 2.03 4.36 14.59
C MET A 41 3.51 4.35 14.24
N PHE A 42 4.38 4.03 15.18
CA PHE A 42 5.82 3.93 14.93
C PHE A 42 6.15 2.82 13.92
N LEU A 43 5.49 1.68 14.03
CA LEU A 43 5.61 0.59 13.07
C LEU A 43 5.08 0.98 11.67
N LEU A 44 3.98 1.73 11.62
CA LEU A 44 3.45 2.25 10.36
C LEU A 44 4.40 3.26 9.71
N TYR A 45 4.99 4.17 10.48
CA TYR A 45 6.00 5.12 9.95
C TYR A 45 7.23 4.39 9.44
N GLY A 46 7.75 3.40 10.16
CA GLY A 46 8.85 2.56 9.72
C GLY A 46 8.55 1.83 8.41
N GLN A 47 7.37 1.23 8.30
CA GLN A 47 6.91 0.58 7.08
C GLN A 47 6.84 1.57 5.90
N GLN A 48 6.24 2.75 6.11
CA GLN A 48 6.11 3.77 5.06
C GLN A 48 7.46 4.34 4.64
N PHE A 49 8.38 4.52 5.59
CA PHE A 49 9.75 4.95 5.30
C PHE A 49 10.49 3.93 4.41
N CYS A 50 10.49 2.65 4.79
CA CYS A 50 11.13 1.59 4.01
C CYS A 50 10.51 1.47 2.60
N ARG A 51 9.18 1.61 2.51
CA ARG A 51 8.47 1.59 1.24
C ARG A 51 8.85 2.77 0.35
N ALA A 52 8.90 3.98 0.91
CA ALA A 52 9.29 5.19 0.18
C ALA A 52 10.73 5.11 -0.32
N ALA A 53 11.66 4.62 0.51
CA ALA A 53 13.05 4.41 0.13
C ALA A 53 13.16 3.42 -1.04
N GLY A 54 12.46 2.29 -0.99
CA GLY A 54 12.41 1.33 -2.09
C GLY A 54 11.80 1.91 -3.37
N TYR A 55 10.75 2.73 -3.24
CA TYR A 55 10.10 3.35 -4.39
C TYR A 55 11.01 4.35 -5.12
N ILE A 56 11.79 5.15 -4.38
CA ILE A 56 12.72 6.14 -4.96
C ILE A 56 13.88 5.44 -5.68
N PHE A 57 14.28 4.25 -5.26
CA PHE A 57 15.35 3.49 -5.88
C PHE A 57 15.12 3.25 -7.38
N PHE A 58 13.90 2.88 -7.79
CA PHE A 58 13.60 2.51 -9.16
C PHE A 58 13.79 3.63 -10.19
N PRO A 59 13.28 4.86 -10.01
CA PRO A 59 13.48 5.91 -11.00
C PRO A 59 14.89 6.51 -10.97
N THR A 60 15.62 6.42 -9.85
CA THR A 60 16.91 7.11 -9.69
C THR A 60 18.11 6.20 -9.92
N TRP A 61 18.18 5.06 -9.23
CA TRP A 61 19.38 4.22 -9.19
C TRP A 61 19.29 2.98 -10.08
N PHE A 62 18.10 2.49 -10.36
CA PHE A 62 17.93 1.24 -11.09
C PHE A 62 18.39 1.33 -12.56
N PRO A 63 18.12 2.42 -13.32
CA PRO A 63 18.67 2.56 -14.68
C PRO A 63 20.19 2.56 -14.71
N GLU A 64 20.82 3.26 -13.76
CA GLU A 64 22.28 3.34 -13.67
C GLU A 64 22.88 1.99 -13.28
N TYR A 65 22.27 1.28 -12.33
CA TYR A 65 22.65 -0.09 -11.98
C TYR A 65 22.63 -1.03 -13.22
N LEU A 66 21.59 -0.96 -14.05
CA LEU A 66 21.49 -1.77 -15.26
C LEU A 66 22.60 -1.45 -16.27
N ARG A 67 22.96 -0.17 -16.40
CA ARG A 67 24.01 0.28 -17.32
C ARG A 67 25.41 -0.13 -16.85
N GLU A 68 25.73 0.20 -15.60
CA GLU A 68 27.08 -0.01 -15.06
C GLU A 68 27.39 -1.48 -14.73
N THR A 69 26.42 -2.18 -14.15
CA THR A 69 26.63 -3.53 -13.64
C THR A 69 26.28 -4.60 -14.65
N ARG A 70 25.29 -4.35 -15.49
CA ARG A 70 24.77 -5.33 -16.47
C ARG A 70 25.11 -5.00 -17.92
N GLY A 71 25.75 -3.85 -18.20
CA GLY A 71 26.19 -3.46 -19.53
C GLY A 71 25.03 -3.17 -20.51
N VAL A 72 23.86 -2.82 -20.00
CA VAL A 72 22.66 -2.53 -20.81
C VAL A 72 22.78 -1.15 -21.46
N SER A 73 22.33 -1.00 -22.70
CA SER A 73 22.34 0.28 -23.39
C SER A 73 21.43 1.32 -22.72
N PRO A 74 21.68 2.65 -22.87
CA PRO A 74 20.87 3.68 -22.22
C PRO A 74 19.39 3.62 -22.60
N GLY A 75 19.06 3.34 -23.86
CA GLY A 75 17.66 3.21 -24.30
C GLY A 75 16.97 1.98 -23.72
N GLU A 76 17.68 0.88 -23.67
CA GLU A 76 17.17 -0.39 -23.13
C GLU A 76 17.00 -0.34 -21.60
N SER A 77 17.93 0.32 -20.89
CA SER A 77 17.81 0.51 -19.42
C SER A 77 16.56 1.31 -19.05
N GLY A 78 16.19 2.31 -19.85
CA GLY A 78 14.94 3.06 -19.66
C GLY A 78 13.70 2.18 -19.84
N LEU A 79 13.68 1.35 -20.90
CA LEU A 79 12.57 0.43 -21.17
C LEU A 79 12.44 -0.63 -20.05
N LEU A 80 13.55 -1.22 -19.63
CA LEU A 80 13.56 -2.19 -18.53
C LEU A 80 13.14 -1.59 -17.19
N THR A 81 13.45 -0.31 -16.95
CA THR A 81 12.99 0.41 -15.75
C THR A 81 11.50 0.71 -15.79
N ALA A 82 10.91 0.86 -16.96
CA ALA A 82 9.46 1.08 -17.09
C ALA A 82 8.64 -0.13 -16.61
N LEU A 83 9.16 -1.35 -16.72
CA LEU A 83 8.45 -2.57 -16.32
C LEU A 83 8.09 -2.62 -14.84
N PRO A 84 9.03 -2.42 -13.88
CA PRO A 84 8.68 -2.32 -12.46
C PRO A 84 7.71 -1.18 -12.15
N LEU A 85 7.82 -0.02 -12.84
CA LEU A 85 6.92 1.11 -12.62
C LEU A 85 5.49 0.81 -13.11
N LEU A 86 5.35 0.15 -14.25
CA LEU A 86 4.04 -0.34 -14.72
C LEU A 86 3.45 -1.38 -13.76
N ALA A 87 4.30 -2.28 -13.24
CA ALA A 87 3.90 -3.27 -12.25
C ALA A 87 3.36 -2.61 -10.96
N VAL A 88 3.92 -1.47 -10.54
CA VAL A 88 3.42 -0.65 -9.41
C VAL A 88 2.00 -0.17 -9.67
N VAL A 89 1.74 0.38 -10.86
CA VAL A 89 0.40 0.89 -11.22
C VAL A 89 -0.62 -0.26 -11.25
N LEU A 90 -0.31 -1.34 -11.95
CA LEU A 90 -1.19 -2.51 -12.04
C LEU A 90 -1.42 -3.15 -10.67
N GLY A 91 -0.37 -3.28 -9.86
CA GLY A 91 -0.46 -3.84 -8.51
C GLY A 91 -1.35 -3.01 -7.59
N SER A 92 -1.31 -1.68 -7.69
CA SER A 92 -2.17 -0.81 -6.88
C SER A 92 -3.66 -0.94 -7.25
N LEU A 93 -3.97 -1.03 -8.55
CA LEU A 93 -5.34 -1.21 -9.04
C LEU A 93 -5.90 -2.59 -8.64
N VAL A 94 -5.13 -3.65 -8.91
CA VAL A 94 -5.52 -5.02 -8.54
C VAL A 94 -5.61 -5.19 -7.03
N GLY A 95 -4.70 -4.55 -6.28
CA GLY A 95 -4.68 -4.61 -4.82
C GLY A 95 -5.94 -4.04 -4.18
N GLY A 96 -6.43 -2.90 -4.67
CA GLY A 96 -7.71 -2.33 -4.22
C GLY A 96 -8.87 -3.29 -4.48
N ALA A 97 -9.01 -3.76 -5.72
CA ALA A 97 -10.07 -4.69 -6.11
C ALA A 97 -10.01 -6.01 -5.32
N LEU A 98 -8.81 -6.55 -5.08
CA LEU A 98 -8.61 -7.78 -4.33
C LEU A 98 -9.05 -7.63 -2.87
N VAL A 99 -8.69 -6.52 -2.23
CA VAL A 99 -9.07 -6.24 -0.83
C VAL A 99 -10.57 -6.10 -0.69
N ASP A 100 -11.23 -5.39 -1.62
CA ASP A 100 -12.69 -5.22 -1.61
C ASP A 100 -13.41 -6.55 -1.86
N TRP A 101 -12.93 -7.35 -2.80
CA TRP A 101 -13.47 -8.68 -3.06
C TRP A 101 -13.33 -9.60 -1.85
N LEU A 102 -12.15 -9.61 -1.22
CA LEU A 102 -11.87 -10.42 -0.04
C LEU A 102 -12.73 -9.98 1.16
N LEU A 103 -12.93 -8.67 1.33
CA LEU A 103 -13.80 -8.13 2.37
C LEU A 103 -15.25 -8.55 2.19
N ARG A 104 -15.76 -8.47 0.95
CA ARG A 104 -17.13 -8.94 0.63
C ARG A 104 -17.32 -10.43 0.89
N ARG A 105 -16.28 -11.23 0.67
CA ARG A 105 -16.36 -12.69 0.80
C ARG A 105 -16.15 -13.19 2.23
N THR A 106 -15.28 -12.56 2.99
CA THR A 106 -14.92 -13.01 4.36
C THR A 106 -15.62 -12.22 5.46
N GLY A 107 -16.12 -11.01 5.17
CA GLY A 107 -16.68 -10.09 6.17
C GLY A 107 -15.68 -9.63 7.23
N SER A 108 -14.41 -10.02 7.14
CA SER A 108 -13.37 -9.77 8.13
C SER A 108 -12.36 -8.75 7.62
N LEU A 109 -12.34 -7.57 8.24
CA LEU A 109 -11.34 -6.52 7.98
C LEU A 109 -9.90 -7.01 8.24
N ARG A 110 -9.73 -7.88 9.24
CA ARG A 110 -8.43 -8.41 9.61
C ARG A 110 -7.84 -9.30 8.52
N ILE A 111 -8.63 -10.20 7.94
CA ILE A 111 -8.20 -11.08 6.87
C ILE A 111 -7.97 -10.27 5.60
N SER A 112 -8.94 -9.45 5.21
CA SER A 112 -8.88 -8.65 3.99
C SER A 112 -7.72 -7.66 3.95
N ARG A 113 -7.33 -7.06 5.08
CA ARG A 113 -6.33 -5.99 5.12
C ARG A 113 -4.97 -6.47 5.65
N GLN A 114 -4.94 -7.11 6.83
CA GLN A 114 -3.67 -7.45 7.48
C GLN A 114 -2.99 -8.66 6.85
N TRP A 115 -3.73 -9.74 6.64
CA TRP A 115 -3.16 -10.95 6.04
C TRP A 115 -2.77 -10.74 4.58
N THR A 116 -3.59 -10.04 3.80
CA THR A 116 -3.28 -9.72 2.41
C THR A 116 -2.00 -8.89 2.32
N ALA A 117 -1.85 -7.88 3.18
CA ALA A 117 -0.63 -7.06 3.21
C ALA A 117 0.60 -7.89 3.61
N ALA A 118 0.50 -8.74 4.63
CA ALA A 118 1.61 -9.57 5.09
C ALA A 118 2.07 -10.56 4.01
N VAL A 119 1.14 -11.28 3.38
CA VAL A 119 1.44 -12.24 2.30
C VAL A 119 2.04 -11.53 1.08
N ALA A 120 1.47 -10.40 0.68
CA ALA A 120 1.96 -9.61 -0.45
C ALA A 120 3.39 -9.09 -0.20
N MET A 121 3.70 -8.64 1.01
CA MET A 121 5.05 -8.19 1.38
C MET A 121 6.04 -9.35 1.45
N ALA A 122 5.64 -10.51 1.97
CA ALA A 122 6.48 -11.71 1.96
C ALA A 122 6.78 -12.16 0.53
N ALA A 123 5.80 -12.18 -0.36
CA ALA A 123 5.99 -12.50 -1.78
C ALA A 123 6.92 -11.49 -2.47
N CYS A 124 6.77 -10.19 -2.18
CA CYS A 124 7.66 -9.14 -2.66
C CYS A 124 9.12 -9.41 -2.25
N ALA A 125 9.35 -9.66 -0.96
CA ALA A 125 10.68 -9.97 -0.44
C ALA A 125 11.29 -11.22 -1.08
N ALA A 126 10.49 -12.28 -1.26
CA ALA A 126 10.93 -13.50 -1.93
C ALA A 126 11.31 -13.27 -3.40
N CYS A 127 10.51 -12.51 -4.15
CA CYS A 127 10.80 -12.19 -5.55
C CYS A 127 12.08 -11.35 -5.70
N ILE A 128 12.24 -10.31 -4.87
CA ILE A 128 13.44 -9.46 -4.89
C ILE A 128 14.68 -10.27 -4.46
N GLY A 129 14.56 -11.11 -3.42
CA GLY A 129 15.63 -12.01 -3.01
C GLY A 129 16.01 -13.02 -4.08
N ALA A 130 15.03 -13.59 -4.79
CA ALA A 130 15.28 -14.52 -5.89
C ALA A 130 15.97 -13.82 -7.08
N ALA A 131 15.64 -12.56 -7.36
CA ALA A 131 16.25 -11.78 -8.43
C ALA A 131 17.78 -11.64 -8.26
N TYR A 132 18.28 -11.68 -7.02
CA TYR A 132 19.70 -11.62 -6.73
C TYR A 132 20.48 -12.82 -7.32
N PHE A 133 19.85 -14.00 -7.34
CA PHE A 133 20.46 -15.24 -7.84
C PHE A 133 20.35 -15.42 -9.36
N VAL A 134 19.60 -14.56 -10.04
CA VAL A 134 19.38 -14.66 -11.49
C VAL A 134 20.44 -13.86 -12.24
N ALA A 135 21.27 -14.55 -13.01
CA ALA A 135 22.32 -13.95 -13.82
C ALA A 135 21.76 -13.19 -15.05
N ASN A 136 20.64 -13.67 -15.60
CA ASN A 136 20.01 -13.05 -16.78
C ASN A 136 19.31 -11.74 -16.38
N VAL A 137 19.67 -10.63 -17.05
CA VAL A 137 19.14 -9.30 -16.81
C VAL A 137 17.62 -9.26 -16.94
N TYR A 138 17.07 -9.82 -18.00
CA TYR A 138 15.63 -9.84 -18.26
C TYR A 138 14.87 -10.64 -17.21
N GLY A 139 15.40 -11.79 -16.80
CA GLY A 139 14.84 -12.60 -15.73
C GLY A 139 14.84 -11.87 -14.37
N ALA A 140 15.94 -11.19 -14.05
CA ALA A 140 16.05 -10.39 -12.83
C ALA A 140 15.02 -9.23 -12.83
N VAL A 141 14.90 -8.50 -13.95
CA VAL A 141 13.93 -7.40 -14.09
C VAL A 141 12.49 -7.91 -14.00
N CYS A 142 12.17 -9.06 -14.59
CA CYS A 142 10.84 -9.67 -14.46
C CYS A 142 10.52 -10.04 -13.01
N LEU A 143 11.47 -10.62 -12.28
CA LEU A 143 11.28 -10.96 -10.86
C LEU A 143 11.14 -9.71 -10.00
N ILE A 144 11.92 -8.68 -10.25
CA ILE A 144 11.80 -7.39 -9.57
C ILE A 144 10.42 -6.77 -9.87
N SER A 145 9.97 -6.81 -11.13
CA SER A 145 8.66 -6.29 -11.53
C SER A 145 7.51 -7.06 -10.83
N LEU A 146 7.63 -8.37 -10.73
CA LEU A 146 6.68 -9.18 -9.98
C LEU A 146 6.71 -8.85 -8.48
N GLY A 147 7.90 -8.65 -7.93
CA GLY A 147 8.09 -8.22 -6.54
C GLY A 147 7.45 -6.88 -6.26
N THR A 148 7.65 -5.87 -7.12
CA THR A 148 7.03 -4.55 -6.98
C THR A 148 5.51 -4.60 -7.15
N PHE A 149 5.01 -5.43 -8.05
CA PHE A 149 3.58 -5.71 -8.18
C PHE A 149 3.00 -6.25 -6.85
N CYS A 150 3.62 -7.28 -6.29
CA CYS A 150 3.21 -7.83 -5.00
C CYS A 150 3.30 -6.79 -3.87
N GLY A 151 4.38 -6.02 -3.80
CA GLY A 151 4.56 -4.98 -2.79
C GLY A 151 3.50 -3.89 -2.83
N THR A 152 3.03 -3.53 -4.03
CA THR A 152 1.97 -2.51 -4.19
C THR A 152 0.56 -3.05 -3.93
N LEU A 153 0.32 -4.36 -4.04
CA LEU A 153 -0.91 -4.99 -3.55
C LEU A 153 -1.15 -4.72 -2.05
N ALA A 154 -0.09 -4.56 -1.26
CA ALA A 154 -0.17 -4.24 0.17
C ALA A 154 -0.50 -2.76 0.47
N GLY A 155 -0.44 -1.87 -0.53
CA GLY A 155 -0.62 -0.42 -0.36
C GLY A 155 -1.99 -0.01 0.14
N PRO A 156 -3.09 -0.34 -0.57
CA PRO A 156 -4.45 0.01 -0.19
C PRO A 156 -4.85 -0.47 1.22
N PRO A 157 -4.56 -1.72 1.62
CA PRO A 157 -4.88 -2.17 2.97
C PRO A 157 -4.10 -1.45 4.07
N ALA A 158 -2.87 -1.03 3.82
CA ALA A 158 -2.07 -0.31 4.82
C ALA A 158 -2.61 1.10 5.09
N SER A 159 -3.02 1.84 4.07
CA SER A 159 -3.63 3.17 4.23
C SER A 159 -5.00 3.12 4.90
N ALA A 160 -5.82 2.11 4.59
CA ALA A 160 -7.12 1.94 5.19
C ALA A 160 -7.07 1.62 6.69
N THR A 161 -6.07 0.85 7.16
CA THR A 161 -5.86 0.59 8.60
C THR A 161 -5.46 1.83 9.38
N THR A 162 -4.84 2.80 8.73
CA THR A 162 -4.50 4.09 9.37
C THR A 162 -5.74 4.92 9.62
N ILE A 163 -6.69 4.93 8.68
CA ILE A 163 -7.95 5.67 8.79
C ILE A 163 -8.86 5.05 9.87
N ASP A 164 -8.90 3.72 9.99
CA ASP A 164 -9.76 3.02 10.96
C ASP A 164 -9.28 3.19 12.42
N LYS A 165 -8.02 3.61 12.64
CA LYS A 165 -7.43 3.79 13.97
C LYS A 165 -7.29 5.26 14.39
N ALA A 166 -7.53 6.21 13.47
CA ALA A 166 -7.53 7.64 13.73
C ALA A 166 -8.91 8.11 14.21
#